data_222c15f923dd2a50bbf0b5d89090423f
#
_entry.id   222c15f923dd2a50bbf0b5d89090423f
#
_cell.length_a   1.000
_cell.length_b   1.000
_cell.length_c   1.000
_cell.angle_alpha   90.00
_cell.angle_beta   90.00
_cell.angle_gamma   90.00
#
_symmetry.space_group_name_H-M   'P 1'
#
loop_
_entity.id
_entity.type
_entity.pdbx_description
1 polymer ?
#
loop_
_entity_poly.entity_id
_entity_poly.type
_entity_poly.pdbx_seq_one_letter_code
_entity_poly.pdbx_strand_id
1 'polypeptide(L)'
;GPDNQRAYYYIDGISINLHPEDDRDKDGIIDKEDACPDEAGVAATNGCPDRDGDGVADEMDACPDKAGPADKQGCPDSDGDGIADHQDKCPTVAGVASMKGCPEINEDVKKLFAKALTGIQFETGKATIKKTSYSILDQVVGVMSDNPSYNLEIHVHTDSQGDDAKNFTLSEQRAASVKSYLEGKAVSAARLKSFGHGEIEPVGDNATSTGRAQNRRVEFKVMFWE
;
A
#
# COMPACT_ATOMS: atom_id res chain seq x y z
N GLY A 1 -3.22 29.52 45.38
CA GLY A 1 -2.94 30.07 44.07
C GLY A 1 -2.00 31.24 44.20
N PRO A 2 -1.02 31.48 43.31
CA PRO A 2 -0.15 32.64 43.38
C PRO A 2 -0.96 33.87 43.02
N ASP A 3 -0.83 34.85 43.84
CA ASP A 3 -1.39 36.19 43.76
C ASP A 3 -1.05 36.82 42.42
N ASN A 4 -2.07 37.17 41.68
CA ASN A 4 -1.98 37.97 40.46
C ASN A 4 -1.68 39.41 40.88
N GLN A 5 -0.46 39.70 41.34
CA GLN A 5 -0.04 41.04 41.71
C GLN A 5 0.12 41.88 40.45
N ARG A 6 -0.93 42.64 40.12
CA ARG A 6 -0.83 43.73 39.16
C ARG A 6 0.17 44.74 39.69
N ALA A 7 1.36 44.80 39.10
CA ALA A 7 2.31 45.85 39.38
C ALA A 7 1.85 47.15 38.71
N TYR A 8 1.49 48.14 39.50
CA TYR A 8 1.21 49.51 39.00
C TYR A 8 2.45 50.37 39.21
N TYR A 9 2.97 50.92 38.15
CA TYR A 9 4.02 51.93 38.22
C TYR A 9 3.40 53.27 37.85
N TYR A 10 3.49 54.28 38.77
CA TYR A 10 3.05 55.66 38.53
C TYR A 10 4.28 56.50 38.18
N ILE A 11 4.32 57.05 37.01
CA ILE A 11 5.27 58.09 36.59
C ILE A 11 4.44 59.25 36.09
N ASP A 12 4.50 60.40 36.78
CA ASP A 12 3.85 61.65 36.45
C ASP A 12 2.34 61.55 36.09
N GLY A 13 1.59 60.80 36.88
CA GLY A 13 0.14 60.63 36.72
C GLY A 13 -0.30 59.73 35.58
N ILE A 14 0.61 59.03 34.93
CA ILE A 14 0.29 58.04 33.89
C ILE A 14 0.31 56.66 34.58
N SER A 15 -0.84 55.99 34.63
CA SER A 15 -0.92 54.59 34.98
C SER A 15 -0.66 53.74 33.76
N ILE A 16 0.43 52.97 33.75
CA ILE A 16 0.67 51.93 32.73
C ILE A 16 0.03 50.68 33.26
N ASN A 17 -1.08 50.26 32.68
CA ASN A 17 -1.62 48.90 32.85
C ASN A 17 -0.74 47.98 31.98
N LEU A 18 0.14 47.24 32.64
CA LEU A 18 0.71 46.06 32.04
C LEU A 18 -0.43 45.01 32.01
N HIS A 19 -1.13 44.91 30.89
CA HIS A 19 -1.98 43.77 30.69
C HIS A 19 -1.10 42.52 30.76
N PRO A 20 -1.52 41.43 31.44
CA PRO A 20 -0.92 40.14 31.14
C PRO A 20 -0.96 39.98 29.62
N GLU A 21 0.17 39.56 29.05
CA GLU A 21 0.24 39.32 27.63
C GLU A 21 -0.93 38.41 27.25
N ASP A 22 -1.64 38.79 26.19
CA ASP A 22 -2.86 38.08 25.78
C ASP A 22 -2.53 36.62 25.47
N ASP A 23 -3.33 35.71 25.96
CA ASP A 23 -3.31 34.27 25.72
C ASP A 23 -4.79 33.88 25.44
N ARG A 24 -5.17 33.88 24.18
CA ARG A 24 -6.56 33.82 23.74
C ARG A 24 -7.16 32.43 23.89
N ASP A 25 -6.39 31.40 23.57
CA ASP A 25 -6.83 29.99 23.60
C ASP A 25 -6.54 29.31 24.96
N LYS A 26 -5.71 29.97 25.79
CA LYS A 26 -5.39 29.58 27.18
C LYS A 26 -4.58 28.29 27.30
N ASP A 27 -3.69 28.05 26.37
CA ASP A 27 -2.76 26.93 26.40
C ASP A 27 -1.52 27.19 27.29
N GLY A 28 -1.33 28.44 27.71
CA GLY A 28 -0.24 28.90 28.57
C GLY A 28 0.92 29.54 27.81
N ILE A 29 0.78 29.72 26.52
CA ILE A 29 1.70 30.42 25.62
C ILE A 29 1.03 31.73 25.23
N ILE A 30 1.75 32.84 25.34
CA ILE A 30 1.18 34.16 25.02
C ILE A 30 1.07 34.32 23.50
N ASP A 31 0.01 35.00 23.03
CA ASP A 31 -0.29 35.23 21.61
C ASP A 31 0.92 35.67 20.77
N LYS A 32 1.84 36.42 21.38
CA LYS A 32 3.04 36.92 20.71
C LYS A 32 4.10 35.83 20.44
N GLU A 33 4.12 34.82 21.26
CA GLU A 33 5.07 33.70 21.23
C GLU A 33 4.41 32.42 20.67
N ASP A 34 3.09 32.50 20.49
CA ASP A 34 2.25 31.43 20.01
C ASP A 34 2.15 31.47 18.46
N ALA A 35 2.44 30.37 17.83
CA ALA A 35 2.30 30.21 16.39
C ALA A 35 0.83 29.98 15.97
N CYS A 36 -0.03 29.51 16.89
CA CYS A 36 -1.46 29.23 16.68
C CYS A 36 -2.35 29.90 17.74
N PRO A 37 -2.36 31.26 17.88
CA PRO A 37 -2.92 31.97 19.03
C PRO A 37 -4.43 31.82 19.25
N ASP A 38 -5.14 31.13 18.40
CA ASP A 38 -6.58 30.89 18.47
C ASP A 38 -6.93 29.40 18.67
N GLU A 39 -5.91 28.52 18.72
CA GLU A 39 -6.08 27.06 18.83
C GLU A 39 -5.08 26.47 19.83
N ALA A 40 -5.56 26.14 21.04
CA ALA A 40 -4.75 25.65 22.12
C ALA A 40 -3.90 24.43 21.73
N GLY A 41 -2.60 24.53 21.96
CA GLY A 41 -1.64 23.51 21.58
C GLY A 41 -0.60 23.21 22.65
N VAL A 42 0.61 22.88 22.24
CA VAL A 42 1.68 22.48 23.15
C VAL A 42 2.97 23.26 22.90
N ALA A 43 3.79 23.40 23.93
CA ALA A 43 5.04 24.15 23.84
C ALA A 43 6.05 23.55 22.83
N ALA A 44 5.97 22.25 22.57
CA ALA A 44 6.84 21.57 21.61
C ALA A 44 6.65 22.06 20.18
N THR A 45 5.44 22.47 19.83
CA THR A 45 5.03 23.00 18.52
C THR A 45 4.77 24.50 18.54
N ASN A 46 5.33 25.22 19.56
CA ASN A 46 5.16 26.66 19.74
C ASN A 46 3.69 27.09 19.84
N GLY A 47 2.85 26.36 20.58
CA GLY A 47 1.44 26.68 20.78
C GLY A 47 0.49 26.08 19.75
N CYS A 48 0.98 25.39 18.73
CA CYS A 48 0.09 24.71 17.79
C CYS A 48 -0.35 23.32 18.31
N PRO A 49 -1.57 22.87 17.93
CA PRO A 49 -2.01 21.51 18.20
C PRO A 49 -1.05 20.46 17.67
N ASP A 50 -0.84 19.40 18.45
CA ASP A 50 -0.03 18.23 18.12
C ASP A 50 -0.74 17.02 18.74
N ARG A 51 -1.54 16.35 17.94
CA ARG A 51 -2.51 15.37 18.42
C ARG A 51 -1.88 14.05 18.85
N ASP A 52 -0.84 13.62 18.16
CA ASP A 52 -0.15 12.36 18.44
C ASP A 52 1.12 12.55 19.28
N GLY A 53 1.57 13.79 19.44
CA GLY A 53 2.65 14.16 20.37
C GLY A 53 4.05 13.91 19.81
N ASP A 54 4.25 13.91 18.51
CA ASP A 54 5.54 13.63 17.88
C ASP A 54 6.43 14.87 17.71
N GLY A 55 5.88 16.06 17.99
CA GLY A 55 6.58 17.35 17.90
C GLY A 55 6.43 18.03 16.52
N VAL A 56 5.57 17.53 15.68
CA VAL A 56 5.13 18.16 14.42
C VAL A 56 3.70 18.67 14.62
N ALA A 57 3.45 19.95 14.39
CA ALA A 57 2.11 20.50 14.53
C ALA A 57 1.14 19.86 13.51
N ASP A 58 -0.11 19.61 13.92
CA ASP A 58 -1.16 18.97 13.10
C ASP A 58 -1.28 19.56 11.68
N GLU A 59 -1.10 20.89 11.54
CA GLU A 59 -1.17 21.58 10.25
C GLU A 59 0.00 21.22 9.31
N MET A 60 1.16 20.89 9.89
CA MET A 60 2.38 20.53 9.16
C MET A 60 2.60 19.02 9.10
N ASP A 61 1.76 18.26 9.79
CA ASP A 61 1.83 16.82 9.89
C ASP A 61 0.99 16.14 8.80
N ALA A 62 1.62 15.29 8.01
CA ALA A 62 0.92 14.48 7.01
C ALA A 62 0.16 13.28 7.62
N CYS A 63 0.44 12.94 8.90
CA CYS A 63 -0.16 11.83 9.64
C CYS A 63 -0.60 12.24 11.07
N PRO A 64 -1.45 13.25 11.29
CA PRO A 64 -1.72 13.86 12.60
C PRO A 64 -2.25 12.94 13.71
N ASP A 65 -2.53 11.70 13.43
CA ASP A 65 -3.02 10.69 14.37
C ASP A 65 -2.01 9.54 14.58
N LYS A 66 -0.79 9.64 13.97
CA LYS A 66 0.22 8.58 14.02
C LYS A 66 1.62 9.17 14.10
N ALA A 67 2.19 9.20 15.27
CA ALA A 67 3.50 9.77 15.55
C ALA A 67 4.60 9.23 14.63
N GLY A 68 5.36 10.14 14.05
CA GLY A 68 6.51 9.84 13.22
C GLY A 68 7.58 10.94 13.28
N PRO A 69 8.71 10.78 12.62
CA PRO A 69 9.79 11.76 12.69
C PRO A 69 9.52 12.98 11.80
N ALA A 70 9.99 14.15 12.25
CA ALA A 70 9.78 15.43 11.55
C ALA A 70 10.39 15.47 10.13
N ASP A 71 11.48 14.74 9.87
CA ASP A 71 12.07 14.61 8.53
C ASP A 71 11.18 13.80 7.55
N LYS A 72 10.16 13.12 8.07
CA LYS A 72 9.12 12.41 7.32
C LYS A 72 7.73 13.07 7.46
N GLN A 73 7.72 14.38 7.79
CA GLN A 73 6.49 15.15 7.95
C GLN A 73 5.52 14.56 8.99
N GLY A 74 6.04 14.09 10.13
CA GLY A 74 5.24 13.47 11.19
C GLY A 74 4.75 12.06 10.90
N CYS A 75 5.05 11.49 9.73
CA CYS A 75 4.59 10.15 9.40
C CYS A 75 5.57 9.06 9.83
N PRO A 76 5.08 7.93 10.34
CA PRO A 76 5.92 6.77 10.61
C PRO A 76 6.50 6.16 9.32
N ASP A 77 7.55 5.36 9.51
CA ASP A 77 8.17 4.50 8.50
C ASP A 77 8.20 3.10 9.13
N SER A 78 7.15 2.33 8.87
CA SER A 78 6.86 1.11 9.63
C SER A 78 7.81 -0.04 9.35
N ASP A 79 8.43 -0.09 8.15
CA ASP A 79 9.38 -1.14 7.77
C ASP A 79 10.85 -0.67 7.74
N GLY A 80 11.06 0.65 7.87
CA GLY A 80 12.39 1.25 8.00
C GLY A 80 13.17 1.36 6.69
N ASP A 81 12.51 1.38 5.54
CA ASP A 81 13.17 1.49 4.23
C ASP A 81 13.53 2.93 3.82
N GLY A 82 13.10 3.90 4.62
CA GLY A 82 13.36 5.32 4.41
C GLY A 82 12.21 6.07 3.75
N ILE A 83 11.11 5.41 3.41
CA ILE A 83 9.91 6.00 2.83
C ILE A 83 8.81 6.00 3.89
N ALA A 84 8.19 7.16 4.12
CA ALA A 84 7.11 7.25 5.09
C ALA A 84 5.86 6.50 4.63
N ASP A 85 5.11 5.88 5.56
CA ASP A 85 3.95 5.02 5.28
C ASP A 85 2.93 5.65 4.31
N HIS A 86 2.70 6.96 4.41
CA HIS A 86 1.74 7.67 3.53
C HIS A 86 2.20 7.78 2.07
N GLN A 87 3.50 7.62 1.80
CA GLN A 87 4.11 7.64 0.47
C GLN A 87 4.52 6.24 -0.01
N ASP A 88 4.49 5.27 0.92
CA ASP A 88 4.89 3.91 0.67
C ASP A 88 3.70 3.07 0.17
N LYS A 89 3.91 2.33 -0.92
CA LYS A 89 2.92 1.37 -1.42
C LYS A 89 2.96 0.04 -0.69
N CYS A 90 4.05 -0.24 0.02
CA CYS A 90 4.29 -1.47 0.76
C CYS A 90 4.73 -1.19 2.20
N PRO A 91 3.96 -0.45 3.03
CA PRO A 91 4.41 0.15 4.29
C PRO A 91 4.91 -0.83 5.36
N THR A 92 4.80 -2.12 5.13
CA THR A 92 5.21 -3.19 6.06
C THR A 92 6.26 -4.12 5.47
N VAL A 93 6.75 -3.83 4.24
CA VAL A 93 7.72 -4.68 3.53
C VAL A 93 8.77 -3.81 2.87
N ALA A 94 9.88 -3.60 3.55
CA ALA A 94 10.98 -2.75 3.12
C ALA A 94 11.39 -2.97 1.65
N GLY A 95 11.42 -1.89 0.90
CA GLY A 95 11.69 -1.93 -0.52
C GLY A 95 12.63 -0.83 -1.00
N VAL A 96 12.37 -0.27 -2.17
CA VAL A 96 13.24 0.73 -2.79
C VAL A 96 12.43 1.91 -3.33
N ALA A 97 13.02 3.10 -3.31
CA ALA A 97 12.37 4.33 -3.74
C ALA A 97 11.90 4.29 -5.22
N SER A 98 12.64 3.58 -6.09
CA SER A 98 12.27 3.38 -7.50
C SER A 98 10.94 2.64 -7.67
N MET A 99 10.58 1.79 -6.69
CA MET A 99 9.34 1.03 -6.66
C MET A 99 8.31 1.60 -5.66
N LYS A 100 8.55 2.83 -5.17
CA LYS A 100 7.70 3.52 -4.18
C LYS A 100 7.52 2.70 -2.89
N GLY A 101 8.63 2.24 -2.32
CA GLY A 101 8.66 1.46 -1.10
C GLY A 101 8.43 -0.04 -1.26
N CYS A 102 8.08 -0.52 -2.44
CA CYS A 102 7.97 -1.96 -2.65
C CYS A 102 9.32 -2.61 -3.01
N PRO A 103 9.54 -3.88 -2.64
CA PRO A 103 10.70 -4.63 -3.07
C PRO A 103 10.79 -4.80 -4.59
N GLU A 104 12.01 -4.83 -5.11
CA GLU A 104 12.22 -5.24 -6.50
C GLU A 104 11.97 -6.73 -6.68
N ILE A 105 11.18 -7.07 -7.70
CA ILE A 105 10.98 -8.46 -8.08
C ILE A 105 12.23 -8.95 -8.82
N ASN A 106 12.80 -10.06 -8.35
CA ASN A 106 13.95 -10.68 -8.96
C ASN A 106 13.71 -11.01 -10.45
N GLU A 107 14.73 -10.79 -11.30
CA GLU A 107 14.65 -11.03 -12.74
C GLU A 107 14.34 -12.50 -13.10
N ASP A 108 14.78 -13.46 -12.31
CA ASP A 108 14.48 -14.87 -12.54
C ASP A 108 13.01 -15.18 -12.24
N VAL A 109 12.41 -14.52 -11.26
CA VAL A 109 10.96 -14.57 -11.02
C VAL A 109 10.19 -13.98 -12.19
N LYS A 110 10.60 -12.82 -12.70
CA LYS A 110 9.98 -12.20 -13.90
C LYS A 110 10.05 -13.13 -15.11
N LYS A 111 11.21 -13.75 -15.37
CA LYS A 111 11.39 -14.72 -16.45
C LYS A 111 10.51 -15.97 -16.26
N LEU A 112 10.40 -16.49 -15.03
CA LEU A 112 9.52 -17.61 -14.75
C LEU A 112 8.06 -17.27 -15.03
N PHE A 113 7.60 -16.10 -14.60
CA PHE A 113 6.22 -15.68 -14.81
C PHE A 113 5.94 -15.41 -16.31
N ALA A 114 6.89 -14.84 -17.05
CA ALA A 114 6.80 -14.73 -18.49
C ALA A 114 6.68 -16.10 -19.18
N LYS A 115 7.42 -17.12 -18.70
CA LYS A 115 7.31 -18.50 -19.20
C LYS A 115 5.96 -19.12 -18.83
N ALA A 116 5.41 -18.79 -17.67
CA ALA A 116 4.14 -19.31 -17.19
C ALA A 116 2.95 -18.83 -18.02
N LEU A 117 3.03 -17.63 -18.66
CA LEU A 117 1.94 -17.05 -19.46
C LEU A 117 1.29 -18.04 -20.43
N THR A 118 2.10 -18.78 -21.19
CA THR A 118 1.61 -19.76 -22.16
C THR A 118 1.93 -21.20 -21.77
N GLY A 119 2.76 -21.39 -20.74
CA GLY A 119 3.21 -22.70 -20.27
C GLY A 119 2.17 -23.43 -19.43
N ILE A 120 1.25 -22.71 -18.79
CA ILE A 120 0.16 -23.31 -18.02
C ILE A 120 -1.02 -23.55 -18.95
N GLN A 121 -1.36 -24.83 -19.13
CA GLN A 121 -2.39 -25.28 -20.05
C GLN A 121 -3.46 -26.10 -19.32
N PHE A 122 -4.67 -26.04 -19.85
CA PHE A 122 -5.83 -26.79 -19.37
C PHE A 122 -6.33 -27.78 -20.42
N GLU A 123 -7.08 -28.76 -19.99
CA GLU A 123 -7.83 -29.63 -20.89
C GLU A 123 -8.88 -28.79 -21.66
N THR A 124 -9.16 -29.19 -22.88
CA THR A 124 -10.07 -28.45 -23.78
C THR A 124 -11.46 -28.30 -23.15
N GLY A 125 -11.92 -27.06 -23.03
CA GLY A 125 -13.22 -26.72 -22.44
C GLY A 125 -13.34 -27.03 -20.95
N LYS A 126 -12.21 -27.28 -20.24
CA LYS A 126 -12.22 -27.63 -18.80
C LYS A 126 -11.28 -26.74 -18.00
N ALA A 127 -11.47 -26.76 -16.70
CA ALA A 127 -10.57 -26.13 -15.73
C ALA A 127 -9.48 -27.10 -15.21
N THR A 128 -9.45 -28.32 -15.70
CA THR A 128 -8.44 -29.33 -15.32
C THR A 128 -7.09 -28.96 -15.90
N ILE A 129 -6.10 -28.72 -15.03
CA ILE A 129 -4.72 -28.38 -15.42
C ILE A 129 -4.06 -29.62 -16.05
N LYS A 130 -3.40 -29.43 -17.20
CA LYS A 130 -2.63 -30.49 -17.83
C LYS A 130 -1.38 -30.82 -17.02
N LYS A 131 -1.01 -32.11 -16.95
CA LYS A 131 0.17 -32.57 -16.21
C LYS A 131 1.47 -31.89 -16.66
N THR A 132 1.58 -31.52 -17.93
CA THR A 132 2.74 -30.79 -18.49
C THR A 132 2.97 -29.42 -17.83
N SER A 133 1.95 -28.84 -17.20
CA SER A 133 2.01 -27.53 -16.54
C SER A 133 2.51 -27.61 -15.10
N TYR A 134 2.52 -28.79 -14.48
CA TYR A 134 2.88 -28.94 -13.06
C TYR A 134 4.30 -28.51 -12.76
N SER A 135 5.26 -28.78 -13.66
CA SER A 135 6.65 -28.35 -13.48
C SER A 135 6.80 -26.82 -13.36
N ILE A 136 5.98 -26.04 -14.09
CA ILE A 136 6.00 -24.59 -13.97
C ILE A 136 5.31 -24.16 -12.69
N LEU A 137 4.19 -24.76 -12.33
CA LEU A 137 3.49 -24.46 -11.08
C LEU A 137 4.32 -24.79 -9.86
N ASP A 138 5.08 -25.90 -9.88
CA ASP A 138 6.01 -26.26 -8.79
C ASP A 138 7.15 -25.23 -8.65
N GLN A 139 7.61 -24.62 -9.76
CA GLN A 139 8.56 -23.50 -9.69
C GLN A 139 7.92 -22.24 -9.09
N VAL A 140 6.65 -21.94 -9.40
CA VAL A 140 5.90 -20.86 -8.74
C VAL A 140 5.76 -21.11 -7.24
N VAL A 141 5.49 -22.35 -6.82
CA VAL A 141 5.49 -22.74 -5.40
C VAL A 141 6.84 -22.44 -4.74
N GLY A 142 7.96 -22.78 -5.41
CA GLY A 142 9.30 -22.46 -4.92
C GLY A 142 9.49 -20.96 -4.71
N VAL A 143 9.13 -20.12 -5.71
CA VAL A 143 9.18 -18.66 -5.58
C VAL A 143 8.38 -18.16 -4.39
N MET A 144 7.17 -18.67 -4.17
CA MET A 144 6.33 -18.27 -3.04
C MET A 144 6.87 -18.72 -1.70
N SER A 145 7.59 -19.83 -1.66
CA SER A 145 8.28 -20.34 -0.46
C SER A 145 9.51 -19.52 -0.11
N ASP A 146 10.30 -19.16 -1.13
CA ASP A 146 11.55 -18.43 -0.96
C ASP A 146 11.32 -16.93 -0.66
N ASN A 147 10.12 -16.41 -0.96
CA ASN A 147 9.75 -15.00 -0.77
C ASN A 147 8.47 -14.90 0.07
N PRO A 148 8.56 -14.95 1.41
CA PRO A 148 7.38 -14.93 2.30
C PRO A 148 6.53 -13.66 2.18
N SER A 149 7.11 -12.53 1.84
CA SER A 149 6.42 -11.24 1.63
C SER A 149 5.64 -11.16 0.31
N TYR A 150 5.88 -12.06 -0.64
CA TYR A 150 5.15 -12.04 -1.89
C TYR A 150 3.72 -12.56 -1.69
N ASN A 151 2.78 -11.82 -2.22
CA ASN A 151 1.42 -12.24 -2.50
C ASN A 151 1.26 -12.40 -4.00
N LEU A 152 0.34 -13.24 -4.46
CA LEU A 152 0.21 -13.59 -5.86
C LEU A 152 -1.21 -13.43 -6.35
N GLU A 153 -1.39 -12.61 -7.36
CA GLU A 153 -2.61 -12.59 -8.16
C GLU A 153 -2.46 -13.49 -9.38
N ILE A 154 -3.48 -14.29 -9.61
CA ILE A 154 -3.56 -15.27 -10.70
C ILE A 154 -4.66 -14.82 -11.63
N HIS A 155 -4.28 -14.34 -12.83
CA HIS A 155 -5.21 -13.85 -13.83
C HIS A 155 -5.27 -14.84 -15.00
N VAL A 156 -6.49 -15.27 -15.37
CA VAL A 156 -6.68 -16.25 -16.45
C VAL A 156 -7.59 -15.68 -17.53
N HIS A 157 -7.13 -15.81 -18.77
CA HIS A 157 -7.80 -15.28 -19.95
C HIS A 157 -8.14 -16.42 -20.94
N THR A 158 -9.17 -16.21 -21.74
CA THR A 158 -9.54 -17.08 -22.86
C THR A 158 -9.30 -16.37 -24.19
N ASP A 159 -9.45 -17.08 -25.28
CA ASP A 159 -9.67 -16.48 -26.59
C ASP A 159 -11.17 -16.21 -26.81
N SER A 160 -11.52 -15.59 -27.94
CA SER A 160 -12.89 -15.21 -28.27
C SER A 160 -13.70 -16.34 -28.92
N GLN A 161 -13.28 -17.60 -28.78
CA GLN A 161 -14.05 -18.70 -29.32
C GLN A 161 -15.14 -19.14 -28.34
N GLY A 162 -16.39 -18.98 -28.72
CA GLY A 162 -17.54 -19.41 -27.94
C GLY A 162 -18.40 -18.27 -27.42
N ASP A 163 -19.05 -18.51 -26.32
CA ASP A 163 -19.96 -17.57 -25.66
C ASP A 163 -19.21 -16.83 -24.54
N ASP A 164 -19.32 -15.51 -24.50
CA ASP A 164 -18.58 -14.61 -23.58
C ASP A 164 -18.79 -15.00 -22.10
N ALA A 165 -20.07 -15.28 -21.72
CA ALA A 165 -20.40 -15.64 -20.33
C ALA A 165 -19.79 -17.00 -19.95
N LYS A 166 -19.73 -17.94 -20.88
CA LYS A 166 -19.08 -19.23 -20.67
C LYS A 166 -17.57 -19.07 -20.59
N ASN A 167 -16.97 -18.22 -21.43
CA ASN A 167 -15.54 -17.91 -21.40
C ASN A 167 -15.15 -17.24 -20.09
N PHE A 168 -15.97 -16.31 -19.58
CA PHE A 168 -15.77 -15.70 -18.28
C PHE A 168 -15.79 -16.75 -17.16
N THR A 169 -16.88 -17.54 -17.06
CA THR A 169 -17.00 -18.61 -16.06
C THR A 169 -15.86 -19.64 -16.16
N LEU A 170 -15.46 -20.03 -17.36
CA LEU A 170 -14.36 -20.97 -17.56
C LEU A 170 -13.03 -20.40 -17.09
N SER A 171 -12.78 -19.11 -17.32
CA SER A 171 -11.56 -18.45 -16.84
C SER A 171 -11.51 -18.35 -15.33
N GLU A 172 -12.63 -18.04 -14.65
CA GLU A 172 -12.73 -18.07 -13.19
C GLU A 172 -12.44 -19.46 -12.62
N GLN A 173 -13.05 -20.50 -13.17
CA GLN A 173 -12.81 -21.88 -12.75
C GLN A 173 -11.35 -22.30 -12.93
N ARG A 174 -10.71 -21.87 -14.02
CA ARG A 174 -9.29 -22.13 -14.28
C ARG A 174 -8.38 -21.40 -13.29
N ALA A 175 -8.67 -20.14 -13.02
CA ALA A 175 -7.95 -19.34 -12.01
C ALA A 175 -8.04 -19.98 -10.64
N ALA A 176 -9.25 -20.43 -10.25
CA ALA A 176 -9.47 -21.17 -9.01
C ALA A 176 -8.71 -22.50 -8.97
N SER A 177 -8.61 -23.22 -10.09
CA SER A 177 -7.84 -24.48 -10.15
C SER A 177 -6.34 -24.26 -9.97
N VAL A 178 -5.78 -23.18 -10.53
CA VAL A 178 -4.37 -22.80 -10.31
C VAL A 178 -4.16 -22.44 -8.84
N LYS A 179 -5.03 -21.61 -8.26
CA LYS A 179 -5.00 -21.25 -6.83
C LYS A 179 -5.04 -22.50 -5.96
N SER A 180 -5.99 -23.39 -6.18
CA SER A 180 -6.12 -24.65 -5.41
C SER A 180 -4.88 -25.56 -5.55
N TYR A 181 -4.23 -25.57 -6.70
CA TYR A 181 -2.98 -26.30 -6.86
C TYR A 181 -1.88 -25.75 -5.95
N LEU A 182 -1.70 -24.42 -5.93
CA LEU A 182 -0.71 -23.75 -5.09
C LEU A 182 -1.02 -23.96 -3.59
N GLU A 183 -2.29 -23.86 -3.19
CA GLU A 183 -2.76 -24.14 -1.83
C GLU A 183 -2.46 -25.59 -1.43
N GLY A 184 -2.70 -26.54 -2.33
CA GLY A 184 -2.38 -27.96 -2.12
C GLY A 184 -0.87 -28.25 -1.97
N LYS A 185 -0.02 -27.28 -2.33
CA LYS A 185 1.44 -27.27 -2.14
C LYS A 185 1.89 -26.40 -0.97
N ALA A 186 1.00 -26.13 -0.02
CA ALA A 186 1.24 -25.38 1.21
C ALA A 186 1.51 -23.88 1.02
N VAL A 187 1.16 -23.27 -0.13
CA VAL A 187 1.09 -21.82 -0.23
C VAL A 187 -0.17 -21.33 0.47
N SER A 188 -0.04 -20.40 1.42
CA SER A 188 -1.19 -19.90 2.20
C SER A 188 -2.26 -19.27 1.31
N ALA A 189 -3.54 -19.61 1.53
CA ALA A 189 -4.68 -19.06 0.81
C ALA A 189 -4.78 -17.52 0.94
N ALA A 190 -4.35 -16.94 2.07
CA ALA A 190 -4.33 -15.50 2.32
C ALA A 190 -3.36 -14.76 1.37
N ARG A 191 -2.35 -15.45 0.86
CA ARG A 191 -1.36 -14.91 -0.08
C ARG A 191 -1.78 -15.06 -1.55
N LEU A 192 -2.96 -15.60 -1.85
CA LEU A 192 -3.39 -15.95 -3.19
C LEU A 192 -4.74 -15.33 -3.52
N LYS A 193 -4.80 -14.56 -4.60
CA LYS A 193 -6.05 -14.11 -5.23
C LYS A 193 -6.13 -14.67 -6.65
N SER A 194 -7.34 -14.97 -7.13
CA SER A 194 -7.54 -15.54 -8.47
C SER A 194 -8.68 -14.81 -9.18
N PHE A 195 -8.45 -14.50 -10.45
CA PHE A 195 -9.37 -13.70 -11.29
C PHE A 195 -9.50 -14.35 -12.67
N GLY A 196 -10.73 -14.52 -13.12
CA GLY A 196 -11.04 -14.87 -14.50
C GLY A 196 -11.46 -13.62 -15.28
N HIS A 197 -10.93 -13.45 -16.48
CA HIS A 197 -11.20 -12.29 -17.32
C HIS A 197 -11.97 -12.66 -18.60
N GLY A 198 -12.21 -13.94 -18.85
CA GLY A 198 -12.78 -14.35 -20.14
C GLY A 198 -11.92 -13.84 -21.30
N GLU A 199 -12.56 -13.27 -22.29
CA GLU A 199 -11.93 -12.80 -23.52
C GLU A 199 -11.75 -11.28 -23.62
N ILE A 200 -12.09 -10.52 -22.56
CA ILE A 200 -12.20 -9.05 -22.58
C ILE A 200 -10.85 -8.32 -22.67
N GLU A 201 -9.73 -8.99 -22.43
CA GLU A 201 -8.39 -8.40 -22.44
C GLU A 201 -7.47 -9.17 -23.43
N PRO A 202 -7.70 -9.08 -24.74
CA PRO A 202 -6.87 -9.77 -25.72
C PRO A 202 -5.49 -9.10 -25.85
N VAL A 203 -4.44 -9.91 -25.95
CA VAL A 203 -3.06 -9.47 -26.24
C VAL A 203 -2.63 -9.86 -27.67
N GLY A 204 -3.38 -10.74 -28.30
CA GLY A 204 -3.18 -11.17 -29.68
C GLY A 204 -4.46 -11.08 -30.53
N ASP A 205 -4.32 -11.06 -31.83
CA ASP A 205 -5.45 -11.00 -32.74
C ASP A 205 -6.28 -12.30 -32.71
N ASN A 206 -7.51 -12.23 -32.24
CA ASN A 206 -8.44 -13.33 -32.13
C ASN A 206 -8.85 -13.92 -33.50
N ALA A 207 -8.64 -13.21 -34.61
CA ALA A 207 -8.88 -13.74 -35.96
C ALA A 207 -7.87 -14.83 -36.31
N THR A 208 -6.65 -14.78 -35.75
CA THR A 208 -5.57 -15.73 -36.06
C THR A 208 -5.47 -16.83 -35.00
N SER A 209 -5.02 -18.02 -35.42
CA SER A 209 -4.77 -19.12 -34.46
C SER A 209 -3.64 -18.79 -33.48
N THR A 210 -2.63 -18.06 -33.94
CA THR A 210 -1.49 -17.61 -33.12
C THR A 210 -1.95 -16.60 -32.06
N GLY A 211 -2.72 -15.59 -32.47
CA GLY A 211 -3.23 -14.60 -31.52
C GLY A 211 -4.18 -15.22 -30.49
N ARG A 212 -5.07 -16.12 -30.88
CA ARG A 212 -5.88 -16.88 -29.93
C ARG A 212 -5.03 -17.69 -28.95
N ALA A 213 -3.94 -18.29 -29.42
CA ALA A 213 -3.02 -19.02 -28.51
C ALA A 213 -2.35 -18.09 -27.49
N GLN A 214 -2.02 -16.86 -27.89
CA GLN A 214 -1.51 -15.82 -26.97
C GLN A 214 -2.57 -15.36 -25.95
N ASN A 215 -3.83 -15.26 -26.37
CA ASN A 215 -4.94 -14.84 -25.51
C ASN A 215 -5.26 -15.90 -24.46
N ARG A 216 -5.13 -17.20 -24.76
CA ARG A 216 -5.27 -18.29 -23.76
C ARG A 216 -4.05 -18.35 -22.85
N ARG A 217 -4.02 -17.50 -21.81
CA ARG A 217 -2.88 -17.33 -20.93
C ARG A 217 -3.22 -17.29 -19.45
N VAL A 218 -2.21 -17.55 -18.64
CA VAL A 218 -2.23 -17.38 -17.19
C VAL A 218 -1.16 -16.37 -16.82
N GLU A 219 -1.56 -15.25 -16.23
CA GLU A 219 -0.65 -14.22 -15.72
C GLU A 219 -0.50 -14.34 -14.22
N PHE A 220 0.72 -14.17 -13.72
CA PHE A 220 1.03 -14.02 -12.32
C PHE A 220 1.52 -12.60 -12.04
N LYS A 221 0.92 -11.96 -11.04
CA LYS A 221 1.35 -10.64 -10.57
C LYS A 221 1.76 -10.76 -9.11
N VAL A 222 3.00 -10.37 -8.82
CA VAL A 222 3.46 -10.23 -7.42
C VAL A 222 2.85 -8.96 -6.86
N MET A 223 2.27 -9.10 -5.69
CA MET A 223 1.68 -8.02 -4.92
C MET A 223 2.23 -8.06 -3.50
N PHE A 224 2.03 -6.97 -2.78
CA PHE A 224 2.37 -6.84 -1.37
C PHE A 224 1.12 -6.30 -0.67
N TRP A 225 0.38 -7.17 -0.01
CA TRP A 225 -0.76 -6.81 0.85
C TRP A 225 -0.65 -7.55 2.17
N GLU A 226 -1.25 -7.01 3.18
CA GLU A 226 -1.44 -7.66 4.48
C GLU A 226 -2.63 -8.63 4.47
#